data_609ed80a180079b6019e8501e95206af
#
_entry.id   609ed80a180079b6019e8501e95206af
#
_cell.length_a   1.000
_cell.length_b   1.000
_cell.length_c   1.000
_cell.angle_alpha   90.00
_cell.angle_beta   90.00
_cell.angle_gamma   90.00
#
_symmetry.space_group_name_H-M   'P 1'
#
loop_
_entity.id
_entity.type
_entity.pdbx_description
1 polymer ?
#
loop_
_entity_poly.entity_id
_entity_poly.type
_entity_poly.pdbx_seq_one_letter_code
_entity_poly.pdbx_strand_id
1 'polypeptide(L)'
;MRKLLIASLLLAVCMVAMAQVTMTIDAKKRGPQIGQYHNGLFFEEINHAGDGGLYAELVSNRSFEDGLSNWSAYNGAVIAQTTKNLLNGAQTNALGVDISGASSSNKKGVANSGYWGMNIQKDSTYTLSLWIKGSSTFNGKITAELRSQDGNQTLGTAVLSGTVNTVKWNKLTATIKATASDKKGQLLLLTGINGHLDIDVVSLFPYTWKNRRNGLRPDLAQLLADTRPAFLRFPGGCYVEGEGSYDNAFQWKKTIGPIE
;
A
#
# COMPACT_ATOMS: atom_id res chain seq x y z
N MET A 1 -19.73 54.68 47.98
CA MET A 1 -20.59 53.53 48.36
C MET A 1 -21.59 53.05 47.25
N ARG A 2 -22.43 53.93 46.67
CA ARG A 2 -23.38 53.51 45.60
C ARG A 2 -22.74 52.89 44.39
N LYS A 3 -21.57 53.30 43.90
CA LYS A 3 -20.84 52.74 42.75
C LYS A 3 -20.26 51.33 43.03
N LEU A 4 -19.85 51.06 44.27
CA LEU A 4 -19.34 49.75 44.71
C LEU A 4 -20.49 48.73 44.84
N LEU A 5 -21.68 49.17 45.29
CA LEU A 5 -22.90 48.32 45.38
C LEU A 5 -23.40 47.89 44.00
N ILE A 6 -23.34 48.80 43.00
CA ILE A 6 -23.76 48.49 41.64
C ILE A 6 -22.74 47.51 40.97
N ALA A 7 -21.44 47.68 41.19
CA ALA A 7 -20.43 46.80 40.67
C ALA A 7 -20.52 45.39 41.28
N SER A 8 -20.78 45.27 42.59
CA SER A 8 -20.97 43.95 43.23
C SER A 8 -22.28 43.28 42.81
N LEU A 9 -23.34 44.04 42.54
CA LEU A 9 -24.60 43.49 42.02
C LEU A 9 -24.44 42.98 40.58
N LEU A 10 -23.69 43.69 39.71
CA LEU A 10 -23.36 43.27 38.36
C LEU A 10 -22.46 42.01 38.34
N LEU A 11 -21.48 41.91 39.25
CA LEU A 11 -20.65 40.73 39.41
C LEU A 11 -21.45 39.50 39.87
N ALA A 12 -22.40 39.70 40.80
CA ALA A 12 -23.27 38.62 41.30
C ALA A 12 -24.24 38.13 40.22
N VAL A 13 -24.73 39.00 39.31
CA VAL A 13 -25.58 38.60 38.18
C VAL A 13 -24.78 37.82 37.11
N CYS A 14 -23.51 38.18 36.89
CA CYS A 14 -22.64 37.43 35.96
C CYS A 14 -22.30 36.00 36.43
N MET A 15 -22.36 35.74 37.74
CA MET A 15 -22.03 34.41 38.29
C MET A 15 -23.23 33.43 38.24
N VAL A 16 -24.44 33.88 37.93
CA VAL A 16 -25.63 33.02 37.88
C VAL A 16 -25.99 32.56 36.45
N ALA A 17 -25.25 33.04 35.44
CA ALA A 17 -25.52 32.70 34.03
C ALA A 17 -24.72 31.49 33.51
N MET A 18 -24.40 30.54 34.36
CA MET A 18 -23.98 29.20 33.93
C MET A 18 -25.25 28.41 33.55
N ALA A 19 -25.68 28.59 32.32
CA ALA A 19 -26.81 27.78 31.80
C ALA A 19 -26.34 26.30 31.73
N GLN A 20 -26.68 25.56 32.75
CA GLN A 20 -26.46 24.12 32.74
C GLN A 20 -27.49 23.48 31.82
N VAL A 21 -27.06 23.05 30.66
CA VAL A 21 -27.88 22.24 29.75
C VAL A 21 -27.94 20.82 30.28
N THR A 22 -29.11 20.38 30.70
CA THR A 22 -29.33 18.99 31.11
C THR A 22 -30.00 18.24 29.96
N MET A 23 -29.38 17.19 29.49
CA MET A 23 -29.96 16.27 28.52
C MET A 23 -30.39 15.00 29.26
N THR A 24 -31.69 14.68 29.22
CA THR A 24 -32.24 13.45 29.78
C THR A 24 -32.52 12.46 28.66
N ILE A 25 -31.92 11.28 28.73
CA ILE A 25 -32.16 10.19 27.77
C ILE A 25 -32.99 9.13 28.46
N ASP A 26 -34.24 8.92 28.00
CA ASP A 26 -35.08 7.84 28.45
C ASP A 26 -34.87 6.59 27.57
N ALA A 27 -33.94 5.71 27.99
CA ALA A 27 -33.62 4.49 27.27
C ALA A 27 -34.75 3.45 27.20
N LYS A 28 -35.82 3.63 28.00
CA LYS A 28 -37.01 2.75 27.98
C LYS A 28 -38.00 3.15 26.89
N LYS A 29 -37.98 4.40 26.44
CA LYS A 29 -38.85 4.89 25.38
C LYS A 29 -38.27 4.58 24.02
N ARG A 30 -38.82 3.58 23.34
CA ARG A 30 -38.38 3.24 21.97
C ARG A 30 -38.73 4.35 20.99
N GLY A 31 -37.75 4.78 20.22
CA GLY A 31 -37.92 5.64 19.07
C GLY A 31 -38.47 4.91 17.84
N PRO A 32 -38.53 5.57 16.68
CA PRO A 32 -38.82 4.93 15.41
C PRO A 32 -37.84 3.79 15.11
N GLN A 33 -38.34 2.77 14.41
CA GLN A 33 -37.47 1.69 13.94
C GLN A 33 -36.50 2.24 12.90
N ILE A 34 -35.20 2.00 13.11
CA ILE A 34 -34.14 2.35 12.16
C ILE A 34 -34.23 1.38 10.97
N GLY A 35 -34.32 1.92 9.75
CA GLY A 35 -34.31 1.10 8.54
C GLY A 35 -33.01 0.34 8.33
N GLN A 36 -33.05 -0.79 7.64
CA GLN A 36 -31.91 -1.66 7.41
C GLN A 36 -30.74 -0.96 6.67
N TYR A 37 -31.01 0.06 5.87
CA TYR A 37 -30.00 0.82 5.11
C TYR A 37 -29.63 2.15 5.79
N HIS A 38 -29.89 2.30 7.08
CA HIS A 38 -29.59 3.54 7.78
C HIS A 38 -28.09 3.75 8.01
N ASN A 39 -27.35 2.67 8.24
CA ASN A 39 -25.92 2.72 8.53
C ASN A 39 -25.12 2.14 7.37
N GLY A 40 -24.18 2.92 6.86
CA GLY A 40 -23.20 2.49 5.87
C GLY A 40 -21.83 3.06 6.14
N LEU A 41 -20.87 2.72 5.30
CA LEU A 41 -19.53 3.26 5.33
C LEU A 41 -19.31 4.15 4.11
N PHE A 42 -18.61 5.24 4.32
CA PHE A 42 -18.01 6.04 3.28
C PHE A 42 -16.49 5.85 3.38
N PHE A 43 -15.89 5.41 2.28
CA PHE A 43 -14.44 5.22 2.18
C PHE A 43 -13.91 6.02 1.00
N GLU A 44 -12.92 6.84 1.25
CA GLU A 44 -12.27 7.67 0.26
C GLU A 44 -10.77 7.35 0.17
N GLU A 45 -10.25 7.30 -1.08
CA GLU A 45 -8.82 7.19 -1.31
C GLU A 45 -8.16 8.55 -1.06
N ILE A 46 -7.73 8.76 0.17
CA ILE A 46 -7.05 9.98 0.61
C ILE A 46 -5.91 9.60 1.57
N ASN A 47 -4.74 10.23 1.42
CA ASN A 47 -3.58 9.99 2.28
C ASN A 47 -3.19 8.51 2.38
N HIS A 48 -3.27 7.77 1.29
CA HIS A 48 -3.02 6.32 1.24
C HIS A 48 -3.96 5.50 2.12
N ALA A 49 -5.23 5.89 2.23
CA ALA A 49 -6.21 5.12 2.98
C ALA A 49 -6.49 3.76 2.35
N GLY A 50 -6.50 3.66 1.03
CA GLY A 50 -6.61 2.43 0.26
C GLY A 50 -5.23 1.82 0.01
N ASP A 51 -4.50 2.37 -0.94
CA ASP A 51 -3.15 1.94 -1.29
C ASP A 51 -2.17 2.32 -0.16
N GLY A 52 -1.51 1.33 0.45
CA GLY A 52 -0.68 1.53 1.66
C GLY A 52 -1.47 1.54 2.97
N GLY A 53 -2.81 1.49 2.92
CA GLY A 53 -3.72 1.46 4.05
C GLY A 53 -4.54 0.17 4.12
N LEU A 54 -5.80 0.23 3.67
CA LEU A 54 -6.74 -0.90 3.73
C LEU A 54 -6.34 -2.04 2.78
N TYR A 55 -5.79 -1.73 1.62
CA TYR A 55 -5.27 -2.70 0.65
C TYR A 55 -3.98 -3.31 1.17
N ALA A 56 -3.86 -4.64 1.10
CA ALA A 56 -2.75 -5.34 1.75
C ALA A 56 -1.44 -5.38 0.94
N GLU A 57 -1.38 -4.72 -0.22
CA GLU A 57 -0.15 -4.59 -1.01
C GLU A 57 0.93 -3.86 -0.21
N LEU A 58 2.12 -4.47 -0.12
CA LEU A 58 3.25 -3.90 0.60
C LEU A 58 4.19 -3.09 -0.29
N VAL A 59 4.24 -3.38 -1.59
CA VAL A 59 5.08 -2.66 -2.54
C VAL A 59 4.43 -1.32 -2.90
N SER A 60 5.12 -0.24 -2.66
CA SER A 60 4.73 1.08 -3.13
C SER A 60 5.22 1.31 -4.55
N ASN A 61 4.42 2.03 -5.39
CA ASN A 61 4.76 2.33 -6.78
C ASN A 61 5.18 1.08 -7.56
N ARG A 62 4.33 0.08 -7.58
CA ARG A 62 4.60 -1.27 -8.11
C ARG A 62 4.77 -1.34 -9.63
N SER A 63 4.22 -0.36 -10.37
CA SER A 63 4.25 -0.27 -11.83
C SER A 63 5.08 0.89 -12.36
N PHE A 64 5.82 1.59 -11.47
CA PHE A 64 6.76 2.67 -11.81
C PHE A 64 6.12 3.88 -12.48
N GLU A 65 4.80 4.04 -12.39
CA GLU A 65 4.10 5.18 -12.97
C GLU A 65 4.40 6.49 -12.22
N ASP A 66 4.78 6.40 -10.93
CA ASP A 66 5.21 7.52 -10.09
C ASP A 66 6.74 7.69 -10.04
N GLY A 67 7.41 7.48 -11.16
CA GLY A 67 8.88 7.56 -11.22
C GLY A 67 9.56 6.38 -10.51
N LEU A 68 10.60 6.69 -9.76
CA LEU A 68 11.34 5.74 -8.93
C LEU A 68 11.01 5.90 -7.44
N SER A 69 9.90 6.53 -7.09
CA SER A 69 9.47 6.71 -5.71
C SER A 69 9.45 5.38 -4.96
N ASN A 70 10.07 5.33 -3.77
CA ASN A 70 10.23 4.16 -2.92
C ASN A 70 11.10 3.01 -3.50
N TRP A 71 11.71 3.21 -4.69
CA TRP A 71 12.68 2.29 -5.26
C TRP A 71 14.08 2.86 -5.20
N SER A 72 15.04 2.02 -4.89
CA SER A 72 16.46 2.39 -4.86
C SER A 72 17.34 1.29 -5.44
N ALA A 73 18.48 1.68 -5.99
CA ALA A 73 19.52 0.74 -6.41
C ALA A 73 20.16 0.08 -5.19
N TYR A 74 20.41 -1.21 -5.29
CA TYR A 74 21.08 -1.96 -4.24
C TYR A 74 22.46 -2.42 -4.71
N ASN A 75 23.46 -2.18 -3.85
CA ASN A 75 24.84 -2.64 -3.99
C ASN A 75 25.50 -2.26 -5.34
N GLY A 76 25.25 -1.03 -5.81
CA GLY A 76 25.86 -0.50 -7.03
C GLY A 76 25.25 -1.02 -8.34
N ALA A 77 24.02 -1.50 -8.35
CA ALA A 77 23.21 -1.56 -9.55
C ALA A 77 22.87 -0.14 -10.02
N VAL A 78 22.55 0.03 -11.29
CA VAL A 78 22.06 1.30 -11.84
C VAL A 78 20.60 1.13 -12.24
N ILE A 79 19.72 2.04 -11.82
CA ILE A 79 18.30 1.97 -12.11
C ILE A 79 17.83 3.22 -12.84
N ALA A 80 16.90 3.05 -13.77
CA ALA A 80 16.26 4.15 -14.50
C ALA A 80 14.84 3.73 -14.91
N GLN A 81 13.92 4.68 -15.02
CA GLN A 81 12.68 4.42 -15.74
C GLN A 81 12.96 4.17 -17.22
N THR A 82 12.23 3.24 -17.80
CA THR A 82 12.19 3.03 -19.25
C THR A 82 10.77 3.15 -19.78
N THR A 83 10.63 3.74 -20.95
CA THR A 83 9.36 3.85 -21.73
C THR A 83 9.38 2.92 -22.94
N LYS A 84 10.41 2.06 -23.05
CA LYS A 84 10.62 1.16 -24.18
C LYS A 84 10.33 -0.29 -23.77
N ASN A 85 9.80 -1.05 -24.72
CA ASN A 85 9.55 -2.48 -24.54
C ASN A 85 8.64 -2.79 -23.33
N LEU A 86 7.64 -1.97 -23.08
CA LEU A 86 6.73 -2.06 -21.96
C LEU A 86 5.97 -3.40 -21.94
N LEU A 87 5.45 -3.76 -20.78
CA LEU A 87 4.73 -5.02 -20.56
C LEU A 87 3.50 -5.14 -21.47
N ASN A 88 2.74 -4.06 -21.60
CA ASN A 88 1.53 -3.98 -22.44
C ASN A 88 1.24 -2.50 -22.80
N GLY A 89 0.14 -2.26 -23.52
CA GLY A 89 -0.25 -0.91 -23.95
C GLY A 89 -0.89 -0.03 -22.86
N ALA A 90 -1.14 -0.56 -21.66
CA ALA A 90 -1.69 0.21 -20.56
C ALA A 90 -0.58 0.81 -19.66
N GLN A 91 0.60 0.20 -19.65
CA GLN A 91 1.77 0.71 -18.92
C GLN A 91 2.44 1.84 -19.69
N THR A 92 2.88 2.88 -19.01
CA THR A 92 3.66 3.97 -19.60
C THR A 92 5.14 3.92 -19.22
N ASN A 93 5.46 3.20 -18.15
CA ASN A 93 6.81 3.06 -17.60
C ASN A 93 7.08 1.62 -17.16
N ALA A 94 8.36 1.30 -17.04
CA ALA A 94 8.89 0.12 -16.38
C ALA A 94 10.22 0.48 -15.71
N LEU A 95 10.76 -0.39 -14.86
CA LEU A 95 12.08 -0.23 -14.25
C LEU A 95 13.16 -0.93 -15.06
N GLY A 96 14.08 -0.19 -15.62
CA GLY A 96 15.35 -0.72 -16.16
C GLY A 96 16.40 -0.85 -15.05
N VAL A 97 17.08 -2.00 -14.99
CA VAL A 97 18.13 -2.30 -14.01
C VAL A 97 19.37 -2.81 -14.69
N ASP A 98 20.45 -2.04 -14.64
CA ASP A 98 21.76 -2.44 -15.15
C ASP A 98 22.63 -3.00 -14.02
N ILE A 99 23.16 -4.19 -14.24
CA ILE A 99 23.93 -4.93 -13.25
C ILE A 99 25.31 -5.28 -13.82
N SER A 100 26.35 -4.80 -13.16
CA SER A 100 27.73 -5.10 -13.47
C SER A 100 28.53 -5.45 -12.22
N GLY A 101 29.51 -6.36 -12.33
CA GLY A 101 30.34 -6.80 -11.19
C GLY A 101 29.56 -7.56 -10.11
N ALA A 102 28.44 -8.18 -10.47
CA ALA A 102 27.69 -9.06 -9.58
C ALA A 102 28.34 -10.47 -9.55
N SER A 103 28.15 -11.16 -8.42
CA SER A 103 28.53 -12.54 -8.23
C SER A 103 27.59 -13.23 -7.23
N SER A 104 27.75 -14.53 -7.02
CA SER A 104 26.95 -15.27 -6.03
C SER A 104 27.14 -14.76 -4.60
N SER A 105 28.34 -14.26 -4.26
CA SER A 105 28.66 -13.65 -2.97
C SER A 105 28.46 -12.13 -2.93
N ASN A 106 28.28 -11.47 -4.08
CA ASN A 106 28.09 -10.04 -4.21
C ASN A 106 26.88 -9.76 -5.10
N LYS A 107 25.69 -10.09 -4.59
CA LYS A 107 24.45 -9.88 -5.31
C LYS A 107 24.13 -8.39 -5.40
N LYS A 108 23.54 -7.99 -6.53
CA LYS A 108 23.11 -6.63 -6.83
C LYS A 108 21.67 -6.64 -7.30
N GLY A 109 21.02 -5.49 -7.29
CA GLY A 109 19.64 -5.37 -7.73
C GLY A 109 18.95 -4.12 -7.20
N VAL A 110 17.72 -4.26 -6.75
CA VAL A 110 16.86 -3.14 -6.34
C VAL A 110 16.20 -3.41 -5.00
N ALA A 111 15.85 -2.34 -4.30
CA ALA A 111 15.09 -2.37 -3.05
C ALA A 111 13.84 -1.51 -3.16
N ASN A 112 12.74 -1.98 -2.54
CA ASN A 112 11.52 -1.22 -2.33
C ASN A 112 11.27 -1.06 -0.83
N SER A 113 11.09 0.18 -0.38
CA SER A 113 10.88 0.51 1.03
C SER A 113 9.42 0.42 1.50
N GLY A 114 8.48 0.06 0.60
CA GLY A 114 7.05 0.16 0.89
C GLY A 114 6.60 1.61 1.04
N TYR A 115 5.43 1.82 1.66
CA TYR A 115 4.88 3.17 1.89
C TYR A 115 5.57 3.87 3.08
N TRP A 116 5.64 3.21 4.23
CA TRP A 116 6.28 3.68 5.48
C TRP A 116 7.19 2.60 6.08
N GLY A 117 7.73 1.73 5.25
CA GLY A 117 8.30 0.44 5.58
C GLY A 117 7.26 -0.67 5.47
N MET A 118 7.73 -1.90 5.37
CA MET A 118 6.91 -3.10 5.30
C MET A 118 6.85 -3.78 6.67
N ASN A 119 5.65 -3.96 7.22
CA ASN A 119 5.47 -4.70 8.46
C ASN A 119 5.66 -6.20 8.24
N ILE A 120 6.89 -6.65 8.40
CA ILE A 120 7.26 -8.06 8.28
C ILE A 120 7.10 -8.74 9.64
N GLN A 121 6.36 -9.83 9.68
CA GLN A 121 6.08 -10.60 10.90
C GLN A 121 6.67 -11.99 10.79
N LYS A 122 7.45 -12.38 11.82
CA LYS A 122 7.98 -13.73 11.94
C LYS A 122 6.89 -14.79 11.77
N ASP A 123 7.23 -15.89 11.13
CA ASP A 123 6.37 -17.03 10.82
C ASP A 123 5.26 -16.74 9.80
N SER A 124 5.07 -15.48 9.38
CA SER A 124 4.15 -15.13 8.31
C SER A 124 4.72 -15.48 6.94
N THR A 125 3.80 -15.72 6.01
CA THR A 125 4.11 -16.06 4.61
C THR A 125 3.69 -14.90 3.71
N TYR A 126 4.58 -14.54 2.78
CA TYR A 126 4.39 -13.46 1.81
C TYR A 126 4.41 -14.03 0.41
N THR A 127 3.45 -13.63 -0.41
CA THR A 127 3.37 -14.00 -1.83
C THR A 127 3.90 -12.85 -2.67
N LEU A 128 5.00 -13.10 -3.38
CA LEU A 128 5.63 -12.17 -4.31
C LEU A 128 5.29 -12.55 -5.74
N SER A 129 4.99 -11.59 -6.57
CA SER A 129 4.96 -11.72 -8.02
C SER A 129 5.54 -10.48 -8.68
N LEU A 130 6.14 -10.66 -9.86
CA LEU A 130 6.59 -9.56 -10.69
C LEU A 130 6.64 -10.00 -12.15
N TRP A 131 6.57 -9.04 -13.06
CA TRP A 131 6.88 -9.23 -14.46
C TRP A 131 8.31 -8.82 -14.72
N ILE A 132 9.02 -9.61 -15.51
CA ILE A 132 10.44 -9.39 -15.79
C ILE A 132 10.81 -9.84 -17.20
N LYS A 133 11.74 -9.08 -17.80
CA LYS A 133 12.37 -9.39 -19.07
C LYS A 133 13.87 -9.13 -18.93
N GLY A 134 14.72 -9.99 -19.48
CA GLY A 134 16.17 -9.83 -19.45
C GLY A 134 16.74 -9.40 -20.79
N SER A 135 17.98 -8.91 -20.78
CA SER A 135 18.79 -8.79 -21.98
C SER A 135 19.27 -10.15 -22.46
N SER A 136 19.77 -10.23 -23.70
CA SER A 136 20.35 -11.45 -24.26
C SER A 136 21.53 -12.02 -23.47
N THR A 137 22.17 -11.18 -22.66
CA THR A 137 23.30 -11.56 -21.80
C THR A 137 22.89 -12.02 -20.41
N PHE A 138 21.62 -11.82 -20.01
CA PHE A 138 21.15 -12.23 -18.71
C PHE A 138 20.70 -13.70 -18.72
N ASN A 139 21.40 -14.52 -17.97
CA ASN A 139 21.05 -15.95 -17.78
C ASN A 139 21.15 -16.30 -16.31
N GLY A 140 20.11 -16.01 -15.54
CA GLY A 140 20.16 -16.20 -14.10
C GLY A 140 18.81 -16.19 -13.41
N LYS A 141 18.87 -16.37 -12.11
CA LYS A 141 17.71 -16.35 -11.22
C LYS A 141 17.68 -15.06 -10.42
N ILE A 142 16.50 -14.67 -10.04
CA ILE A 142 16.25 -13.58 -9.11
C ILE A 142 15.97 -14.16 -7.74
N THR A 143 16.65 -13.62 -6.73
CA THR A 143 16.39 -13.91 -5.31
C THR A 143 15.64 -12.73 -4.72
N ALA A 144 14.54 -13.00 -4.05
CA ALA A 144 13.85 -12.03 -3.23
C ALA A 144 14.30 -12.17 -1.78
N GLU A 145 14.55 -11.04 -1.13
CA GLU A 145 14.89 -11.00 0.30
C GLU A 145 14.00 -9.97 0.99
N LEU A 146 13.42 -10.35 2.12
CA LEU A 146 12.85 -9.41 3.09
C LEU A 146 13.97 -9.03 4.04
N ARG A 147 14.23 -7.74 4.18
CA ARG A 147 15.28 -7.19 5.02
C ARG A 147 14.75 -6.25 6.08
N SER A 148 15.47 -6.12 7.21
CA SER A 148 15.24 -5.07 8.18
C SER A 148 15.40 -3.68 7.56
N GLN A 149 14.83 -2.65 8.21
CA GLN A 149 14.92 -1.26 7.75
C GLN A 149 16.38 -0.81 7.51
N ASP A 150 17.29 -1.19 8.39
CA ASP A 150 18.72 -0.85 8.31
C ASP A 150 19.49 -1.73 7.30
N GLY A 151 18.83 -2.74 6.70
CA GLY A 151 19.42 -3.67 5.75
C GLY A 151 20.32 -4.75 6.36
N ASN A 152 20.54 -4.76 7.68
CA ASN A 152 21.52 -5.62 8.32
C ASN A 152 21.02 -7.05 8.56
N GLN A 153 19.72 -7.25 8.71
CA GLN A 153 19.12 -8.55 8.98
C GLN A 153 18.25 -9.03 7.81
N THR A 154 18.51 -10.24 7.35
CA THR A 154 17.61 -10.96 6.44
C THR A 154 16.45 -11.56 7.24
N LEU A 155 15.23 -11.13 6.93
CA LEU A 155 14.01 -11.57 7.59
C LEU A 155 13.35 -12.76 6.89
N GLY A 156 13.70 -12.99 5.62
CA GLY A 156 13.21 -14.11 4.82
C GLY A 156 13.79 -14.04 3.41
N THR A 157 13.90 -15.18 2.74
CA THR A 157 14.44 -15.25 1.38
C THR A 157 13.75 -16.33 0.56
N ALA A 158 13.63 -16.11 -0.74
CA ALA A 158 13.20 -17.11 -1.70
C ALA A 158 13.80 -16.83 -3.08
N VAL A 159 14.05 -17.89 -3.85
CA VAL A 159 14.37 -17.76 -5.26
C VAL A 159 13.05 -17.76 -6.04
N LEU A 160 12.89 -16.79 -6.96
CA LEU A 160 11.69 -16.71 -7.77
C LEU A 160 11.60 -17.94 -8.71
N SER A 161 10.41 -18.47 -8.82
CA SER A 161 10.11 -19.56 -9.77
C SER A 161 9.89 -18.99 -11.17
N GLY A 162 10.38 -19.70 -12.16
CA GLY A 162 10.33 -19.32 -13.58
C GLY A 162 11.69 -18.89 -14.11
N THR A 163 11.70 -18.55 -15.39
CA THR A 163 12.92 -18.16 -16.12
C THR A 163 12.78 -16.73 -16.63
N VAL A 164 13.81 -15.93 -16.45
CA VAL A 164 13.91 -14.63 -17.12
C VAL A 164 14.08 -14.88 -18.61
N ASN A 165 13.18 -14.31 -19.40
CA ASN A 165 13.18 -14.46 -20.86
C ASN A 165 13.72 -13.18 -21.51
N THR A 166 14.47 -13.31 -22.58
CA THR A 166 15.09 -12.20 -23.29
C THR A 166 14.22 -11.63 -24.42
N VAL A 167 13.19 -12.35 -24.83
CA VAL A 167 12.32 -11.95 -25.95
C VAL A 167 11.00 -11.35 -25.45
N LYS A 168 10.45 -11.92 -24.37
CA LYS A 168 9.14 -11.53 -23.84
C LYS A 168 9.15 -11.39 -22.33
N TRP A 169 8.19 -10.64 -21.84
CA TRP A 169 7.92 -10.53 -20.41
C TRP A 169 7.43 -11.87 -19.86
N ASN A 170 7.93 -12.24 -18.71
CA ASN A 170 7.49 -13.40 -17.94
C ASN A 170 7.10 -13.00 -16.53
N LYS A 171 6.02 -13.58 -16.04
CA LYS A 171 5.63 -13.45 -14.64
C LYS A 171 6.41 -14.45 -13.79
N LEU A 172 7.19 -13.96 -12.86
CA LEU A 172 7.87 -14.77 -11.84
C LEU A 172 7.15 -14.64 -10.50
N THR A 173 7.17 -15.69 -9.70
CA THR A 173 6.54 -15.72 -8.38
C THR A 173 7.46 -16.33 -7.34
N ALA A 174 7.23 -15.99 -6.08
CA ALA A 174 7.87 -16.65 -4.94
C ALA A 174 6.95 -16.61 -3.71
N THR A 175 7.13 -17.57 -2.84
CA THR A 175 6.55 -17.57 -1.49
C THR A 175 7.70 -17.42 -0.50
N ILE A 176 7.65 -16.38 0.32
CA ILE A 176 8.70 -16.06 1.29
C ILE A 176 8.14 -16.26 2.69
N LYS A 177 8.73 -17.17 3.45
CA LYS A 177 8.43 -17.31 4.88
C LYS A 177 9.38 -16.44 5.68
N ALA A 178 8.83 -15.55 6.52
CA ALA A 178 9.63 -14.71 7.38
C ALA A 178 10.13 -15.49 8.61
N THR A 179 11.40 -15.33 8.93
CA THR A 179 12.09 -15.95 10.08
C THR A 179 12.31 -15.00 11.24
N ALA A 180 12.12 -13.70 11.01
CA ALA A 180 12.21 -12.63 11.99
C ALA A 180 11.22 -11.51 11.67
N SER A 181 11.05 -10.54 12.57
CA SER A 181 10.11 -9.43 12.42
C SER A 181 10.82 -8.10 12.33
N ASP A 182 10.28 -7.20 11.49
CA ASP A 182 10.59 -5.77 11.48
C ASP A 182 9.35 -5.00 11.03
N LYS A 183 8.97 -3.94 11.75
CA LYS A 183 7.81 -3.12 11.41
C LYS A 183 8.03 -2.21 10.21
N LYS A 184 9.30 -2.00 9.84
CA LYS A 184 9.72 -1.11 8.75
C LYS A 184 10.66 -1.80 7.75
N GLY A 185 10.50 -3.11 7.57
CA GLY A 185 11.28 -3.89 6.63
C GLY A 185 11.14 -3.41 5.19
N GLN A 186 11.91 -4.01 4.30
CA GLN A 186 11.97 -3.71 2.88
C GLN A 186 12.08 -4.99 2.05
N LEU A 187 11.69 -4.90 0.78
CA LEU A 187 11.85 -5.95 -0.22
C LEU A 187 13.09 -5.67 -1.08
N LEU A 188 13.96 -6.67 -1.24
CA LEU A 188 15.05 -6.64 -2.20
C LEU A 188 14.83 -7.68 -3.29
N LEU A 189 15.11 -7.32 -4.54
CA LEU A 189 15.16 -8.20 -5.70
C LEU A 189 16.61 -8.24 -6.20
N LEU A 190 17.26 -9.38 -6.05
CA LEU A 190 18.71 -9.51 -6.18
C LEU A 190 19.10 -10.60 -7.19
N THR A 191 20.22 -10.39 -7.85
CA THR A 191 20.88 -11.42 -8.68
C THR A 191 22.40 -11.37 -8.54
N GLY A 192 23.05 -12.51 -8.74
CA GLY A 192 24.51 -12.62 -8.86
C GLY A 192 24.98 -12.63 -10.32
N ILE A 193 24.14 -12.25 -11.27
CA ILE A 193 24.42 -12.30 -12.71
C ILE A 193 24.42 -10.89 -13.27
N ASN A 194 25.41 -10.61 -14.14
CA ASN A 194 25.49 -9.35 -14.86
C ASN A 194 24.51 -9.30 -16.04
N GLY A 195 24.07 -8.11 -16.40
CA GLY A 195 23.18 -7.87 -17.53
C GLY A 195 22.15 -6.81 -17.23
N HIS A 196 21.22 -6.63 -18.17
CA HIS A 196 20.10 -5.69 -18.03
C HIS A 196 18.80 -6.46 -17.81
N LEU A 197 17.96 -5.92 -16.93
CA LEU A 197 16.61 -6.39 -16.62
C LEU A 197 15.62 -5.24 -16.76
N ASP A 198 14.48 -5.52 -17.38
CA ASP A 198 13.29 -4.70 -17.25
C ASP A 198 12.35 -5.39 -16.25
N ILE A 199 11.82 -4.63 -15.28
CA ILE A 199 10.94 -5.11 -14.20
C ILE A 199 9.68 -4.26 -14.19
N ASP A 200 8.53 -4.91 -13.99
CA ASP A 200 7.24 -4.23 -13.89
C ASP A 200 6.26 -4.99 -12.98
N VAL A 201 5.23 -4.30 -12.52
CA VAL A 201 4.11 -4.81 -11.70
C VAL A 201 4.59 -5.73 -10.58
N VAL A 202 5.46 -5.19 -9.74
CA VAL A 202 5.97 -5.91 -8.55
C VAL A 202 4.94 -5.87 -7.44
N SER A 203 4.62 -7.02 -6.87
CA SER A 203 3.55 -7.15 -5.87
C SER A 203 3.97 -8.10 -4.76
N LEU A 204 3.79 -7.69 -3.49
CA LEU A 204 4.10 -8.46 -2.30
C LEU A 204 2.94 -8.43 -1.31
N PHE A 205 2.24 -9.55 -1.17
CA PHE A 205 1.11 -9.67 -0.26
C PHE A 205 1.41 -10.54 0.95
N PRO A 206 1.07 -10.10 2.17
CA PRO A 206 0.92 -10.96 3.33
C PRO A 206 -0.39 -11.78 3.21
N TYR A 207 -0.75 -12.51 4.27
CA TYR A 207 -2.10 -13.03 4.44
C TYR A 207 -3.13 -11.89 4.38
N THR A 208 -4.22 -12.11 3.66
CA THR A 208 -5.28 -11.13 3.44
C THR A 208 -6.58 -11.53 4.15
N TRP A 209 -7.46 -10.59 4.40
CA TRP A 209 -8.75 -10.84 5.02
C TRP A 209 -9.55 -11.89 4.25
N LYS A 210 -9.98 -12.94 5.00
CA LYS A 210 -10.66 -14.12 4.44
C LYS A 210 -9.88 -14.80 3.31
N ASN A 211 -8.57 -14.68 3.31
CA ASN A 211 -7.67 -15.26 2.31
C ASN A 211 -8.04 -14.89 0.85
N ARG A 212 -8.50 -13.66 0.64
CA ARG A 212 -8.84 -13.15 -0.69
C ARG A 212 -7.58 -12.77 -1.44
N ARG A 213 -7.44 -13.26 -2.69
CA ARG A 213 -6.34 -12.84 -3.57
C ARG A 213 -6.39 -11.32 -3.77
N ASN A 214 -5.24 -10.65 -3.71
CA ASN A 214 -5.12 -9.19 -3.80
C ASN A 214 -6.13 -8.48 -2.87
N GLY A 215 -6.25 -8.99 -1.66
CA GLY A 215 -7.29 -8.59 -0.72
C GLY A 215 -6.85 -7.50 0.23
N LEU A 216 -7.67 -7.32 1.24
CA LEU A 216 -7.52 -6.27 2.24
C LEU A 216 -6.71 -6.75 3.44
N ARG A 217 -6.15 -5.83 4.19
CA ARG A 217 -5.49 -6.09 5.47
C ARG A 217 -6.50 -6.67 6.46
N PRO A 218 -6.17 -7.81 7.11
CA PRO A 218 -7.12 -8.50 8.00
C PRO A 218 -7.58 -7.66 9.19
N ASP A 219 -6.66 -6.92 9.80
CA ASP A 219 -6.92 -6.07 10.97
C ASP A 219 -7.93 -4.96 10.65
N LEU A 220 -7.70 -4.20 9.57
CA LEU A 220 -8.57 -3.09 9.17
C LEU A 220 -9.90 -3.58 8.60
N ALA A 221 -9.86 -4.59 7.72
CA ALA A 221 -11.08 -5.11 7.10
C ALA A 221 -12.02 -5.76 8.12
N GLN A 222 -11.47 -6.40 9.16
CA GLN A 222 -12.28 -6.96 10.23
C GLN A 222 -12.97 -5.87 11.05
N LEU A 223 -12.26 -4.79 11.41
CA LEU A 223 -12.86 -3.65 12.10
C LEU A 223 -14.03 -3.03 11.31
N LEU A 224 -13.84 -2.86 9.99
CA LEU A 224 -14.91 -2.36 9.13
C LEU A 224 -16.09 -3.34 9.06
N ALA A 225 -15.84 -4.64 8.96
CA ALA A 225 -16.87 -5.67 8.93
C ALA A 225 -17.67 -5.73 10.25
N ASP A 226 -17.00 -5.51 11.39
CA ASP A 226 -17.63 -5.55 12.73
C ASP A 226 -18.63 -4.40 12.94
N THR A 227 -18.51 -3.31 12.19
CA THR A 227 -19.51 -2.23 12.17
C THR A 227 -20.84 -2.64 11.49
N ARG A 228 -20.88 -3.79 10.82
CA ARG A 228 -22.02 -4.35 10.11
C ARG A 228 -22.69 -3.34 9.17
N PRO A 229 -21.94 -2.71 8.26
CA PRO A 229 -22.50 -1.72 7.36
C PRO A 229 -23.48 -2.36 6.38
N ALA A 230 -24.57 -1.69 6.09
CA ALA A 230 -25.54 -2.14 5.08
C ALA A 230 -25.07 -1.82 3.64
N PHE A 231 -24.19 -0.83 3.49
CA PHE A 231 -23.61 -0.45 2.21
C PHE A 231 -22.22 0.17 2.40
N LEU A 232 -21.48 0.24 1.32
CA LEU A 232 -20.21 0.96 1.21
C LEU A 232 -20.26 1.93 0.04
N ARG A 233 -20.00 3.20 0.29
CA ARG A 233 -19.74 4.21 -0.75
C ARG A 233 -18.23 4.33 -0.94
N PHE A 234 -17.76 4.09 -2.16
CA PHE A 234 -16.35 4.06 -2.54
C PHE A 234 -16.21 4.57 -3.99
N PRO A 235 -15.11 5.16 -4.41
CA PRO A 235 -13.86 5.43 -3.69
C PRO A 235 -13.77 6.85 -3.10
N GLY A 236 -14.84 7.59 -2.98
CA GLY A 236 -14.87 8.91 -2.38
C GLY A 236 -15.77 9.89 -3.10
N GLY A 237 -15.57 11.18 -2.86
CA GLY A 237 -16.20 12.32 -3.53
C GLY A 237 -15.24 12.97 -4.52
N CYS A 238 -14.31 13.79 -4.02
CA CYS A 238 -13.35 14.53 -4.86
C CYS A 238 -12.50 13.61 -5.74
N TYR A 239 -12.09 12.46 -5.23
CA TYR A 239 -11.38 11.45 -6.01
C TYR A 239 -12.18 10.97 -7.23
N VAL A 240 -13.51 10.85 -7.11
CA VAL A 240 -14.39 10.44 -8.22
C VAL A 240 -14.56 11.56 -9.24
N GLU A 241 -14.59 12.80 -8.78
CA GLU A 241 -14.85 13.98 -9.60
C GLU A 241 -13.65 14.39 -10.48
N GLY A 242 -12.40 14.04 -10.07
CA GLY A 242 -11.19 14.28 -10.85
C GLY A 242 -10.75 15.72 -10.91
N GLU A 243 -10.97 16.51 -9.86
CA GLU A 243 -10.52 17.90 -9.74
C GLU A 243 -10.87 18.80 -10.93
N GLY A 244 -12.12 18.70 -11.43
CA GLY A 244 -12.66 19.55 -12.48
C GLY A 244 -12.31 19.12 -13.91
N SER A 245 -11.69 17.97 -14.12
CA SER A 245 -11.45 17.37 -15.43
C SER A 245 -12.06 15.96 -15.51
N TYR A 246 -12.86 15.72 -16.55
CA TYR A 246 -13.40 14.38 -16.82
C TYR A 246 -12.28 13.34 -17.06
N ASP A 247 -11.17 13.73 -17.63
CA ASP A 247 -10.04 12.82 -17.88
C ASP A 247 -9.38 12.35 -16.58
N ASN A 248 -9.45 13.15 -15.52
CA ASN A 248 -8.98 12.80 -14.19
C ASN A 248 -10.05 12.09 -13.34
N ALA A 249 -11.31 12.06 -13.80
CA ALA A 249 -12.37 11.39 -13.07
C ALA A 249 -12.11 9.89 -12.95
N PHE A 250 -12.49 9.31 -11.79
CA PHE A 250 -12.32 7.88 -11.56
C PHE A 250 -13.16 7.03 -12.51
N GLN A 251 -12.50 6.46 -13.49
CA GLN A 251 -13.12 5.64 -14.52
C GLN A 251 -13.13 4.17 -14.08
N TRP A 252 -14.05 3.79 -13.19
CA TRP A 252 -14.11 2.46 -12.56
C TRP A 252 -14.08 1.29 -13.57
N LYS A 253 -14.59 1.48 -14.78
CA LYS A 253 -14.55 0.44 -15.83
C LYS A 253 -13.12 0.07 -16.24
N LYS A 254 -12.17 0.99 -16.11
CA LYS A 254 -10.75 0.74 -16.40
C LYS A 254 -10.07 -0.08 -15.29
N THR A 255 -10.71 -0.27 -14.14
CA THR A 255 -10.19 -1.09 -13.04
C THR A 255 -10.61 -2.56 -13.15
N ILE A 256 -11.38 -2.93 -14.18
CA ILE A 256 -11.85 -4.30 -14.40
C ILE A 256 -10.90 -4.99 -15.37
N GLY A 257 -10.35 -6.13 -14.96
CA GLY A 257 -9.45 -6.92 -15.79
C GLY A 257 -8.21 -7.41 -15.03
N PRO A 258 -7.18 -7.83 -15.77
CA PRO A 258 -5.88 -8.13 -15.19
C PRO A 258 -5.29 -6.91 -14.48
N ILE A 259 -4.48 -7.19 -13.44
CA ILE A 259 -3.88 -6.12 -12.62
C ILE A 259 -2.68 -5.46 -13.32
N GLU A 260 -2.12 -6.11 -14.29
CA GLU A 260 -1.05 -5.68 -15.20
C GLU A 260 -1.54 -4.96 -16.44
#